data_8ab7a59545439ca77f8ccc0362af34f0
#
_entry.id   8ab7a59545439ca77f8ccc0362af34f0
#
_cell.length_a   1.000
_cell.length_b   1.000
_cell.length_c   1.000
_cell.angle_alpha   90.00
_cell.angle_beta   90.00
_cell.angle_gamma   90.00
#
_symmetry.space_group_name_H-M   'P 1'
#
loop_
_entity.id
_entity.type
_entity.pdbx_description
1 polymer ?
#
loop_
_entity_poly.entity_id
_entity_poly.type
_entity_poly.pdbx_seq_one_letter_code
_entity_poly.pdbx_strand_id
1 'polypeptide(L)'
;MIKQLGITFAILLVFTIFTNPAFAIEPLDRIDIKNPRLVNSFGSKISDQINVNQQVQITADIKNNQEKTQQFVYIVQVKNQNGIIITIGWIRGLLNPGQTFSPALSWTPKTSDEYTAEIFVWDVSEEGSSKSWQRLDALSEQVSLKITS
;
A
#
# COMPACT_ATOMS: atom_id res chain seq x y z
N MET A 1 25.86 34.69 -41.94
CA MET A 1 26.05 34.26 -40.54
C MET A 1 24.82 34.46 -39.68
N ILE A 2 24.19 35.62 -39.64
CA ILE A 2 23.04 35.90 -38.72
C ILE A 2 21.78 35.04 -39.02
N LYS A 3 21.50 34.71 -40.27
CA LYS A 3 20.33 33.86 -40.63
C LYS A 3 20.47 32.39 -40.18
N GLN A 4 21.69 31.84 -40.18
CA GLN A 4 21.92 30.46 -39.70
C GLN A 4 21.86 30.40 -38.18
N LEU A 5 22.29 31.43 -37.46
CA LEU A 5 22.20 31.51 -35.98
C LEU A 5 20.76 31.49 -35.50
N GLY A 6 19.85 32.22 -36.21
CA GLY A 6 18.43 32.28 -35.89
C GLY A 6 17.72 30.92 -36.06
N ILE A 7 18.06 30.14 -37.10
CA ILE A 7 17.48 28.84 -37.34
C ILE A 7 17.93 27.81 -36.27
N THR A 8 19.22 27.85 -35.89
CA THR A 8 19.76 26.96 -34.83
C THR A 8 19.12 27.26 -33.49
N PHE A 9 18.88 28.55 -33.17
CA PHE A 9 18.23 28.94 -31.92
C PHE A 9 16.74 28.50 -31.89
N ALA A 10 16.02 28.63 -33.02
CA ALA A 10 14.63 28.21 -33.14
C ALA A 10 14.48 26.67 -32.97
N ILE A 11 15.41 25.89 -33.54
CA ILE A 11 15.41 24.41 -33.38
C ILE A 11 15.68 24.04 -31.93
N LEU A 12 16.62 24.72 -31.25
CA LEU A 12 16.90 24.47 -29.83
C LEU A 12 15.69 24.77 -28.92
N LEU A 13 14.95 25.84 -29.25
CA LEU A 13 13.75 26.25 -28.48
C LEU A 13 12.59 25.26 -28.68
N VAL A 14 12.46 24.66 -29.86
CA VAL A 14 11.42 23.63 -30.13
C VAL A 14 11.69 22.34 -29.35
N PHE A 15 12.95 21.95 -29.17
CA PHE A 15 13.30 20.75 -28.39
C PHE A 15 12.99 20.88 -26.91
N THR A 16 13.00 22.09 -26.33
CA THR A 16 12.69 22.32 -24.91
C THR A 16 11.19 22.24 -24.59
N ILE A 17 10.31 22.37 -25.60
CA ILE A 17 8.85 22.35 -25.40
C ILE A 17 8.31 20.92 -25.26
N PHE A 18 9.06 19.90 -25.69
CA PHE A 18 8.63 18.48 -25.64
C PHE A 18 9.14 17.71 -24.42
N THR A 19 9.80 18.36 -23.47
CA THR A 19 10.11 17.71 -22.18
C THR A 19 8.84 17.68 -21.36
N ASN A 20 8.09 16.58 -21.44
CA ASN A 20 7.05 16.31 -20.45
C ASN A 20 7.72 16.32 -19.07
N PRO A 21 7.31 17.19 -18.13
CA PRO A 21 7.83 17.09 -16.79
C PRO A 21 7.49 15.70 -16.25
N ALA A 22 8.49 14.88 -15.99
CA ALA A 22 8.30 13.63 -15.28
C ALA A 22 7.89 14.02 -13.85
N PHE A 23 6.59 14.00 -13.55
CA PHE A 23 6.11 14.12 -12.18
C PHE A 23 6.55 12.86 -11.44
N ALA A 24 7.50 13.00 -10.53
CA ALA A 24 7.85 11.94 -9.62
C ALA A 24 6.65 11.69 -8.70
N ILE A 25 6.20 10.43 -8.61
CA ILE A 25 5.17 10.04 -7.64
C ILE A 25 5.75 10.25 -6.23
N GLU A 26 4.99 10.92 -5.37
CA GLU A 26 5.35 11.09 -3.97
C GLU A 26 5.55 9.72 -3.29
N PRO A 27 6.45 9.60 -2.32
CA PRO A 27 6.76 8.31 -1.70
C PRO A 27 5.55 7.54 -1.15
N LEU A 28 4.57 8.25 -0.60
CA LEU A 28 3.36 7.66 -0.01
C LEU A 28 2.21 7.46 -1.01
N ASP A 29 2.37 7.92 -2.27
CA ASP A 29 1.38 7.75 -3.34
C ASP A 29 1.74 6.58 -4.29
N ARG A 30 2.83 5.87 -4.00
CA ARG A 30 3.29 4.72 -4.81
C ARG A 30 2.28 3.58 -4.83
N ILE A 31 1.59 3.36 -3.70
CA ILE A 31 0.48 2.42 -3.57
C ILE A 31 -0.71 3.13 -2.92
N ASP A 32 -1.89 2.98 -3.50
CA ASP A 32 -3.15 3.32 -2.84
C ASP A 32 -3.60 2.17 -1.95
N ILE A 33 -4.11 2.48 -0.75
CA ILE A 33 -4.88 1.54 0.09
C ILE A 33 -6.30 2.08 0.20
N LYS A 34 -7.30 1.26 -0.16
CA LYS A 34 -8.72 1.63 -0.12
C LYS A 34 -9.59 0.50 0.43
N ASN A 35 -10.80 0.85 0.85
CA ASN A 35 -11.83 -0.10 1.25
C ASN A 35 -11.39 -1.11 2.33
N PRO A 36 -10.81 -0.68 3.48
CA PRO A 36 -10.53 -1.58 4.58
C PRO A 36 -11.86 -2.20 5.06
N ARG A 37 -11.88 -3.52 5.22
CA ARG A 37 -13.11 -4.27 5.55
C ARG A 37 -12.82 -5.63 6.15
N LEU A 38 -13.82 -6.19 6.83
CA LEU A 38 -13.87 -7.59 7.18
C LEU A 38 -14.54 -8.41 6.08
N VAL A 39 -14.00 -9.60 5.82
CA VAL A 39 -14.61 -10.58 4.94
C VAL A 39 -14.63 -11.96 5.61
N ASN A 40 -15.57 -12.81 5.18
CA ASN A 40 -15.59 -14.21 5.58
C ASN A 40 -14.58 -15.05 4.76
N SER A 41 -14.52 -16.37 5.01
CA SER A 41 -13.63 -17.29 4.30
C SER A 41 -13.87 -17.39 2.77
N PHE A 42 -15.02 -16.91 2.30
CA PHE A 42 -15.37 -16.86 0.88
C PHE A 42 -15.06 -15.49 0.23
N GLY A 43 -14.46 -14.54 0.98
CA GLY A 43 -14.17 -13.20 0.51
C GLY A 43 -15.36 -12.24 0.50
N SER A 44 -16.54 -12.66 1.00
CA SER A 44 -17.71 -11.79 1.08
C SER A 44 -17.59 -10.84 2.26
N LYS A 45 -17.89 -9.54 2.03
CA LYS A 45 -17.90 -8.52 3.08
C LYS A 45 -18.88 -8.89 4.18
N ILE A 46 -18.45 -8.72 5.44
CA ILE A 46 -19.28 -8.89 6.63
C ILE A 46 -19.32 -7.59 7.45
N SER A 47 -20.13 -7.58 8.51
CA SER A 47 -20.21 -6.49 9.46
C SER A 47 -18.89 -6.31 10.22
N ASP A 48 -18.59 -5.08 10.64
CA ASP A 48 -17.47 -4.78 11.54
C ASP A 48 -17.82 -5.14 13.01
N GLN A 49 -19.05 -5.60 13.26
CA GLN A 49 -19.51 -6.17 14.51
C GLN A 49 -19.52 -7.70 14.38
N ILE A 50 -18.70 -8.39 15.16
CA ILE A 50 -18.45 -9.84 15.08
C ILE A 50 -18.57 -10.48 16.45
N ASN A 51 -18.67 -11.81 16.49
CA ASN A 51 -18.71 -12.55 17.76
C ASN A 51 -17.30 -12.92 18.24
N VAL A 52 -17.13 -13.02 19.55
CA VAL A 52 -15.95 -13.65 20.15
C VAL A 52 -15.76 -15.07 19.58
N ASN A 53 -14.52 -15.43 19.26
CA ASN A 53 -14.12 -16.67 18.58
C ASN A 53 -14.62 -16.82 17.13
N GLN A 54 -15.25 -15.81 16.54
CA GLN A 54 -15.56 -15.80 15.10
C GLN A 54 -14.28 -15.51 14.32
N GLN A 55 -13.87 -16.43 13.45
CA GLN A 55 -12.77 -16.18 12.51
C GLN A 55 -13.23 -15.27 11.38
N VAL A 56 -12.47 -14.22 11.14
CA VAL A 56 -12.68 -13.26 10.05
C VAL A 56 -11.38 -13.02 9.30
N GLN A 57 -11.46 -12.39 8.15
CA GLN A 57 -10.28 -11.91 7.42
C GLN A 57 -10.32 -10.40 7.33
N ILE A 58 -9.20 -9.75 7.63
CA ILE A 58 -8.99 -8.31 7.50
C ILE A 58 -8.32 -8.06 6.15
N THR A 59 -8.95 -7.26 5.30
CA THR A 59 -8.50 -6.96 3.93
C THR A 59 -8.67 -5.49 3.59
N ALA A 60 -7.88 -5.03 2.62
CA ALA A 60 -8.06 -3.77 1.91
C ALA A 60 -7.61 -3.94 0.47
N ASP A 61 -8.10 -3.09 -0.43
CA ASP A 61 -7.65 -3.08 -1.82
C ASP A 61 -6.37 -2.25 -1.92
N ILE A 62 -5.29 -2.83 -2.43
CA ILE A 62 -4.03 -2.13 -2.71
C ILE A 62 -3.83 -2.04 -4.22
N LYS A 63 -3.40 -0.87 -4.72
CA LYS A 63 -3.15 -0.62 -6.14
C LYS A 63 -1.78 0.01 -6.34
N ASN A 64 -0.98 -0.56 -7.25
CA ASN A 64 0.27 0.04 -7.67
C ASN A 64 0.01 1.19 -8.66
N ASN A 65 0.34 2.42 -8.28
CA ASN A 65 0.18 3.62 -9.09
C ASN A 65 1.39 3.93 -9.97
N GLN A 66 2.45 3.11 -9.87
CA GLN A 66 3.68 3.30 -10.61
C GLN A 66 3.64 2.59 -11.97
N GLU A 67 4.48 3.03 -12.90
CA GLU A 67 4.70 2.39 -14.21
C GLU A 67 5.70 1.22 -14.16
N LYS A 68 6.15 0.84 -12.96
CA LYS A 68 7.07 -0.28 -12.70
C LYS A 68 6.47 -1.26 -11.71
N THR A 69 6.97 -2.48 -11.69
CA THR A 69 6.63 -3.47 -10.66
C THR A 69 7.10 -2.99 -9.28
N GLN A 70 6.31 -3.28 -8.25
CA GLN A 70 6.60 -2.91 -6.87
C GLN A 70 6.50 -4.13 -5.97
N GLN A 71 7.60 -4.47 -5.32
CA GLN A 71 7.58 -5.42 -4.20
C GLN A 71 6.94 -4.74 -2.98
N PHE A 72 6.18 -5.49 -2.21
CA PHE A 72 5.50 -4.95 -1.04
C PHE A 72 5.43 -5.97 0.10
N VAL A 73 5.32 -5.46 1.32
CA VAL A 73 4.77 -6.18 2.46
C VAL A 73 3.49 -5.47 2.92
N TYR A 74 2.40 -6.21 2.94
CA TYR A 74 1.11 -5.80 3.50
C TYR A 74 1.07 -6.27 4.94
N ILE A 75 0.94 -5.35 5.89
CA ILE A 75 0.99 -5.62 7.33
C ILE A 75 -0.35 -5.24 7.92
N VAL A 76 -0.91 -6.11 8.76
CA VAL A 76 -2.09 -5.82 9.58
C VAL A 76 -1.69 -5.95 11.04
N GLN A 77 -1.93 -4.88 11.79
CA GLN A 77 -1.75 -4.81 13.23
C GLN A 77 -3.11 -4.59 13.89
N VAL A 78 -3.50 -5.42 14.84
CA VAL A 78 -4.74 -5.24 15.60
C VAL A 78 -4.42 -4.82 17.02
N LYS A 79 -5.02 -3.70 17.45
CA LYS A 79 -4.95 -3.16 18.81
C LYS A 79 -6.28 -3.31 19.51
N ASN A 80 -6.26 -3.53 20.82
CA ASN A 80 -7.46 -3.44 21.66
C ASN A 80 -7.79 -1.97 22.04
N GLN A 81 -8.88 -1.74 22.75
CA GLN A 81 -9.30 -0.39 23.22
C GLN A 81 -8.24 0.34 24.03
N ASN A 82 -7.33 -0.36 24.69
CA ASN A 82 -6.23 0.21 25.48
C ASN A 82 -4.99 0.53 24.62
N GLY A 83 -5.05 0.35 23.29
CA GLY A 83 -3.94 0.56 22.38
C GLY A 83 -2.88 -0.54 22.41
N ILE A 84 -3.13 -1.65 23.11
CA ILE A 84 -2.20 -2.78 23.16
C ILE A 84 -2.32 -3.61 21.89
N ILE A 85 -1.18 -3.85 21.22
CA ILE A 85 -1.11 -4.71 20.04
C ILE A 85 -1.34 -6.15 20.48
N ILE A 86 -2.40 -6.77 19.99
CA ILE A 86 -2.77 -8.15 20.32
C ILE A 86 -2.41 -9.13 19.21
N THR A 87 -2.25 -8.65 17.98
CA THR A 87 -1.78 -9.46 16.86
C THR A 87 -1.14 -8.58 15.79
N ILE A 88 -0.20 -9.19 15.07
CA ILE A 88 0.40 -8.63 13.87
C ILE A 88 0.59 -9.77 12.85
N GLY A 89 0.25 -9.51 11.61
CA GLY A 89 0.44 -10.45 10.52
C GLY A 89 0.87 -9.72 9.25
N TRP A 90 1.45 -10.44 8.30
CA TRP A 90 1.91 -9.85 7.06
C TRP A 90 1.85 -10.81 5.87
N ILE A 91 1.71 -10.24 4.68
CA ILE A 91 1.80 -10.93 3.39
C ILE A 91 2.80 -10.15 2.52
N ARG A 92 3.68 -10.86 1.82
CA ARG A 92 4.59 -10.29 0.82
C ARG A 92 4.10 -10.60 -0.58
N GLY A 93 4.40 -9.71 -1.51
CA GLY A 93 4.04 -9.91 -2.90
C GLY A 93 4.72 -8.92 -3.84
N LEU A 94 4.30 -9.01 -5.10
CA LEU A 94 4.72 -8.16 -6.19
C LEU A 94 3.46 -7.66 -6.90
N LEU A 95 3.36 -6.36 -7.13
CA LEU A 95 2.31 -5.74 -7.95
C LEU A 95 2.90 -5.27 -9.27
N ASN A 96 2.28 -5.67 -10.37
CA ASN A 96 2.57 -5.10 -11.68
C ASN A 96 2.07 -3.65 -11.78
N PRO A 97 2.54 -2.86 -12.76
CA PRO A 97 2.03 -1.52 -13.01
C PRO A 97 0.49 -1.49 -13.08
N GLY A 98 -0.14 -0.61 -12.31
CA GLY A 98 -1.59 -0.44 -12.26
C GLY A 98 -2.39 -1.60 -11.67
N GLN A 99 -1.75 -2.68 -11.25
CA GLN A 99 -2.43 -3.85 -10.68
C GLN A 99 -3.08 -3.51 -9.34
N THR A 100 -4.32 -4.02 -9.16
CA THR A 100 -5.02 -4.02 -7.87
C THR A 100 -5.04 -5.44 -7.31
N PHE A 101 -4.84 -5.55 -5.99
CA PHE A 101 -4.87 -6.81 -5.24
C PHE A 101 -5.49 -6.59 -3.86
N SER A 102 -6.20 -7.58 -3.33
CA SER A 102 -6.83 -7.51 -2.01
C SER A 102 -6.28 -8.61 -1.10
N PRO A 103 -5.11 -8.40 -0.48
CA PRO A 103 -4.54 -9.35 0.46
C PRO A 103 -5.46 -9.45 1.70
N ALA A 104 -5.57 -10.65 2.27
CA ALA A 104 -6.43 -10.88 3.42
C ALA A 104 -5.69 -11.68 4.50
N LEU A 105 -5.76 -11.21 5.75
CA LEU A 105 -5.15 -11.85 6.91
C LEU A 105 -6.23 -12.32 7.88
N SER A 106 -6.18 -13.61 8.24
CA SER A 106 -7.11 -14.19 9.20
C SER A 106 -6.84 -13.71 10.61
N TRP A 107 -7.92 -13.41 11.33
CA TRP A 107 -7.89 -13.03 12.73
C TRP A 107 -9.13 -13.56 13.46
N THR A 108 -9.02 -13.81 14.78
CA THR A 108 -10.10 -14.31 15.62
C THR A 108 -10.04 -13.60 16.98
N PRO A 109 -11.02 -12.74 17.33
CA PRO A 109 -11.07 -12.11 18.66
C PRO A 109 -11.25 -13.18 19.75
N LYS A 110 -10.53 -13.03 20.86
CA LYS A 110 -10.61 -13.95 21.99
C LYS A 110 -11.43 -13.40 23.16
N THR A 111 -11.65 -12.10 23.18
CA THR A 111 -12.42 -11.39 24.19
C THR A 111 -13.37 -10.40 23.54
N SER A 112 -14.45 -10.06 24.25
CA SER A 112 -15.32 -8.94 23.85
C SER A 112 -14.58 -7.62 24.12
N ASP A 113 -14.37 -6.83 23.08
CA ASP A 113 -13.64 -5.54 23.14
C ASP A 113 -13.91 -4.71 21.88
N GLU A 114 -13.45 -3.46 21.92
CA GLU A 114 -13.30 -2.62 20.72
C GLU A 114 -11.87 -2.74 20.20
N TYR A 115 -11.75 -3.08 18.93
CA TYR A 115 -10.46 -3.27 18.28
C TYR A 115 -10.26 -2.27 17.15
N THR A 116 -9.01 -1.95 16.89
CA THR A 116 -8.60 -1.19 15.70
C THR A 116 -7.57 -2.00 14.92
N ALA A 117 -7.94 -2.37 13.70
CA ALA A 117 -7.01 -2.94 12.74
C ALA A 117 -6.36 -1.80 11.95
N GLU A 118 -5.04 -1.72 11.97
CA GLU A 118 -4.24 -0.79 11.19
C GLU A 118 -3.55 -1.56 10.07
N ILE A 119 -3.62 -1.03 8.86
CA ILE A 119 -3.09 -1.66 7.64
C ILE A 119 -2.00 -0.77 7.06
N PHE A 120 -0.84 -1.36 6.81
CA PHE A 120 0.33 -0.70 6.25
C PHE A 120 0.79 -1.44 4.99
N VAL A 121 1.32 -0.69 4.03
CA VAL A 121 2.03 -1.27 2.87
C VAL A 121 3.40 -0.63 2.75
N TRP A 122 4.44 -1.46 2.84
CA TRP A 122 5.83 -1.03 2.83
C TRP A 122 6.61 -1.69 1.71
N ASP A 123 7.66 -1.03 1.26
CA ASP A 123 8.62 -1.57 0.29
C ASP A 123 9.47 -2.66 0.95
N VAL A 124 9.80 -3.70 0.18
CA VAL A 124 10.64 -4.83 0.60
C VAL A 124 11.80 -5.01 -0.37
N SER A 125 12.17 -3.97 -1.13
CA SER A 125 13.26 -4.09 -2.09
C SER A 125 14.56 -4.53 -1.39
N GLU A 126 15.06 -5.67 -1.83
CA GLU A 126 16.39 -6.15 -1.46
C GLU A 126 17.44 -5.34 -2.22
N GLU A 127 17.84 -4.20 -1.71
CA GLU A 127 18.98 -3.48 -2.23
C GLU A 127 20.26 -4.02 -1.59
N GLY A 128 20.93 -4.93 -2.32
CA GLY A 128 22.26 -5.46 -1.98
C GLY A 128 22.30 -6.88 -1.41
N SER A 129 23.39 -7.56 -1.67
CA SER A 129 23.69 -8.98 -1.40
C SER A 129 23.83 -9.39 0.09
N SER A 130 23.25 -8.66 0.99
CA SER A 130 23.21 -8.98 2.42
C SER A 130 21.73 -9.13 2.84
N LYS A 131 21.39 -10.27 3.43
CA LYS A 131 20.07 -10.65 3.97
C LYS A 131 19.63 -9.79 5.18
N SER A 132 19.98 -8.52 5.21
CA SER A 132 19.54 -7.62 6.27
C SER A 132 18.30 -6.86 5.79
N TRP A 133 17.30 -6.78 6.65
CA TRP A 133 16.08 -5.97 6.55
C TRP A 133 16.45 -4.47 6.54
N GLN A 134 17.18 -4.03 5.53
CA GLN A 134 17.63 -2.66 5.45
C GLN A 134 16.60 -1.85 4.71
N ARG A 135 15.94 -0.98 5.48
CA ARG A 135 15.10 0.12 5.04
C ARG A 135 13.80 -0.27 4.35
N LEU A 136 12.77 -0.47 5.17
CA LEU A 136 11.39 -0.56 4.70
C LEU A 136 10.83 0.87 4.61
N ASP A 137 10.65 1.39 3.41
CA ASP A 137 9.98 2.67 3.20
C ASP A 137 8.47 2.44 3.07
N ALA A 138 7.66 3.30 3.68
CA ALA A 138 6.22 3.27 3.48
C ALA A 138 5.88 3.60 2.02
N LEU A 139 4.96 2.83 1.43
CA LEU A 139 4.50 3.01 0.05
C LEU A 139 3.17 3.78 -0.02
N SER A 140 2.50 3.94 1.13
CA SER A 140 1.19 4.59 1.27
C SER A 140 1.00 5.11 2.68
N GLU A 141 0.04 6.02 2.85
CA GLU A 141 -0.55 6.31 4.16
C GLU A 141 -1.19 5.03 4.72
N GLN A 142 -1.20 4.91 6.06
CA GLN A 142 -1.91 3.83 6.72
C GLN A 142 -3.42 4.02 6.64
N VAL A 143 -4.18 2.93 6.63
CA VAL A 143 -5.63 2.96 6.83
C VAL A 143 -6.02 2.14 8.06
N SER A 144 -7.16 2.46 8.65
CA SER A 144 -7.64 1.78 9.85
C SER A 144 -9.09 1.33 9.70
N LEU A 145 -9.44 0.26 10.40
CA LEU A 145 -10.79 -0.30 10.51
C LEU A 145 -11.11 -0.52 11.99
N LYS A 146 -12.25 -0.01 12.45
CA LYS A 146 -12.76 -0.30 13.81
C LYS A 146 -13.59 -1.55 13.78
N ILE A 147 -13.43 -2.41 14.78
CA ILE A 147 -14.10 -3.70 14.90
C ILE A 147 -14.61 -3.83 16.32
N THR A 148 -15.85 -4.29 16.49
CA THR A 148 -16.44 -4.58 17.79
C THR A 148 -16.71 -6.09 17.91
N SER A 149 -16.34 -6.65 19.03
CA SER A 149 -16.61 -8.07 19.33
C SER A 149 -17.26 -8.24 20.69
#